data_e6629da5c665c1e066ccadbcdb8ddce2
#
_entry.id   e6629da5c665c1e066ccadbcdb8ddce2
#
_cell.length_a   1.000
_cell.length_b   1.000
_cell.length_c   1.000
_cell.angle_alpha   90.00
_cell.angle_beta   90.00
_cell.angle_gamma   90.00
#
_symmetry.space_group_name_H-M   'P 1'
#
loop_
_entity.id
_entity.type
_entity.pdbx_description
1 polymer ?
#
loop_
_entity_poly.entity_id
_entity_poly.type
_entity_poly.pdbx_seq_one_letter_code
_entity_poly.pdbx_strand_id
1 'polypeptide(L)'
;MPSTPRSRPRRPAESPRDDFDDDTTIDEVEYSGADLTRAETHALGLEGCRFDNCRFGGVMRGVTIYESELSVCDLANLLADECSMAECAISTSRLTGMSWTAGSWRDVLLEGTRADLTSFRYSKLRTVVFRACDLRQADFEGVEFRNVVFEHCNLTGARFTGTAPRHNLRFTDCTLADIDGVAGLRGATVDGGDLLGLAASLARDAGIIVQW
;
A
#
# COMPACT_ATOMS: atom_id res chain seq x y z
N MET A 1 3.40 15.42 -4.45
CA MET A 1 3.11 15.11 -3.05
C MET A 1 1.64 14.75 -3.00
N PRO A 2 1.24 13.62 -2.37
CA PRO A 2 -0.18 13.38 -2.13
C PRO A 2 -0.75 14.52 -1.29
N SER A 3 -1.99 14.88 -1.56
CA SER A 3 -2.71 15.81 -0.71
C SER A 3 -2.92 15.18 0.67
N THR A 4 -2.85 15.97 1.73
CA THR A 4 -3.27 15.48 3.04
C THR A 4 -4.76 15.16 2.96
N PRO A 5 -5.19 13.94 3.29
CA PRO A 5 -6.59 13.61 3.25
C PRO A 5 -7.37 14.55 4.17
N ARG A 6 -8.58 14.88 3.77
CA ARG A 6 -9.47 15.75 4.54
C ARG A 6 -10.61 14.92 5.10
N SER A 7 -10.28 13.86 5.88
CA SER A 7 -11.33 13.17 6.61
C SER A 7 -12.11 14.20 7.45
N ARG A 8 -13.42 14.16 7.38
CA ARG A 8 -14.31 15.07 8.11
C ARG A 8 -15.38 14.27 8.83
N PRO A 9 -14.98 13.39 9.78
CA PRO A 9 -15.98 12.64 10.49
C PRO A 9 -16.90 13.58 11.25
N ARG A 10 -18.20 13.44 11.04
CA ARG A 10 -19.22 14.26 11.71
C ARG A 10 -19.89 13.51 12.85
N ARG A 11 -19.80 12.18 12.85
CA ARG A 11 -20.44 11.35 13.85
C ARG A 11 -19.62 10.10 14.17
N PRO A 12 -19.61 9.62 15.42
CA PRO A 12 -19.09 8.29 15.74
C PRO A 12 -19.99 7.20 15.17
N ALA A 13 -19.42 6.02 14.92
CA ALA A 13 -20.18 4.85 14.50
C ALA A 13 -21.06 4.36 15.66
N GLU A 14 -22.35 4.17 15.41
CA GLU A 14 -23.30 3.66 16.42
C GLU A 14 -23.29 2.12 16.50
N SER A 15 -23.16 1.46 15.34
CA SER A 15 -23.13 -0.01 15.23
C SER A 15 -22.08 -0.45 14.21
N PRO A 16 -20.76 -0.37 14.53
CA PRO A 16 -19.70 -0.53 13.54
C PRO A 16 -19.74 -1.83 12.74
N ARG A 17 -20.29 -2.90 13.29
CA ARG A 17 -20.39 -4.18 12.58
C ARG A 17 -21.51 -4.22 11.55
N ASP A 18 -22.56 -3.46 11.74
CA ASP A 18 -23.75 -3.46 10.90
C ASP A 18 -23.64 -2.45 9.75
N ASP A 19 -22.66 -1.53 9.83
CA ASP A 19 -22.45 -0.49 8.82
C ASP A 19 -21.85 -1.04 7.51
N PHE A 20 -21.11 -2.17 7.57
CA PHE A 20 -20.35 -2.71 6.43
C PHE A 20 -21.19 -3.65 5.56
N ASP A 21 -22.34 -3.19 5.08
CA ASP A 21 -23.20 -3.94 4.18
C ASP A 21 -22.77 -3.77 2.72
N ASP A 22 -23.06 -4.77 1.89
CA ASP A 22 -22.80 -4.74 0.46
C ASP A 22 -23.61 -3.63 -0.24
N ASP A 23 -23.02 -3.07 -1.31
CA ASP A 23 -23.63 -2.03 -2.14
C ASP A 23 -24.06 -0.77 -1.37
N THR A 24 -23.43 -0.48 -0.22
CA THR A 24 -23.72 0.71 0.59
C THR A 24 -22.59 1.74 0.53
N THR A 25 -22.90 2.97 0.94
CA THR A 25 -21.89 4.01 1.14
C THR A 25 -21.99 4.56 2.55
N ILE A 26 -20.85 4.59 3.23
CA ILE A 26 -20.68 5.16 4.56
C ILE A 26 -19.94 6.48 4.40
N ASP A 27 -20.55 7.55 4.87
CA ASP A 27 -20.04 8.90 4.71
C ASP A 27 -19.78 9.59 6.06
N GLU A 28 -18.57 10.15 6.19
CA GLU A 28 -18.14 11.00 7.30
C GLU A 28 -18.31 10.36 8.70
N VAL A 29 -18.00 9.07 8.84
CA VAL A 29 -18.11 8.32 10.10
C VAL A 29 -16.74 8.12 10.74
N GLU A 30 -16.68 8.24 12.07
CA GLU A 30 -15.51 7.90 12.87
C GLU A 30 -15.68 6.55 13.57
N TYR A 31 -14.73 5.65 13.31
CA TYR A 31 -14.62 4.34 13.94
C TYR A 31 -13.42 4.35 14.87
N SER A 32 -13.63 3.97 16.14
CA SER A 32 -12.56 3.87 17.12
C SER A 32 -12.61 2.52 17.83
N GLY A 33 -11.50 1.78 17.82
CA GLY A 33 -11.36 0.47 18.44
C GLY A 33 -12.30 -0.60 17.88
N ALA A 34 -12.83 -0.42 16.68
CA ALA A 34 -13.82 -1.32 16.10
C ALA A 34 -13.19 -2.55 15.43
N ASP A 35 -13.83 -3.70 15.59
CA ASP A 35 -13.55 -4.90 14.79
C ASP A 35 -14.51 -4.92 13.59
N LEU A 36 -13.97 -4.57 12.42
CA LEU A 36 -14.67 -4.49 11.14
C LEU A 36 -14.39 -5.72 10.26
N THR A 37 -13.95 -6.83 10.88
CA THR A 37 -13.68 -8.07 10.18
C THR A 37 -14.98 -8.69 9.68
N ARG A 38 -15.07 -8.93 8.39
CA ARG A 38 -16.16 -9.65 7.74
C ARG A 38 -15.64 -10.77 6.85
N ALA A 39 -16.44 -11.81 6.67
CA ALA A 39 -16.05 -12.91 5.77
C ALA A 39 -15.88 -12.39 4.34
N GLU A 40 -16.81 -11.59 3.86
CA GLU A 40 -16.78 -10.98 2.55
C GLU A 40 -17.58 -9.66 2.56
N THR A 41 -17.14 -8.67 1.79
CA THR A 41 -17.80 -7.37 1.59
C THR A 41 -17.67 -6.97 0.13
N HIS A 42 -18.76 -6.58 -0.51
CA HIS A 42 -18.81 -6.20 -1.93
C HIS A 42 -19.26 -4.76 -2.11
N ALA A 43 -18.61 -4.05 -3.03
CA ALA A 43 -19.02 -2.74 -3.53
C ALA A 43 -19.34 -1.69 -2.44
N LEU A 44 -18.69 -1.80 -1.27
CA LEU A 44 -18.83 -0.83 -0.18
C LEU A 44 -18.08 0.46 -0.53
N GLY A 45 -18.72 1.61 -0.32
CA GLY A 45 -18.10 2.94 -0.36
C GLY A 45 -17.78 3.44 1.05
N LEU A 46 -16.55 3.93 1.26
CA LEU A 46 -16.14 4.60 2.50
C LEU A 46 -15.64 6.00 2.12
N GLU A 47 -16.36 7.04 2.49
CA GLU A 47 -16.04 8.41 2.11
C GLU A 47 -15.89 9.33 3.33
N GLY A 48 -14.80 10.09 3.40
CA GLY A 48 -14.57 11.04 4.50
C GLY A 48 -14.43 10.40 5.88
N CYS A 49 -14.20 9.09 5.95
CA CYS A 49 -14.20 8.33 7.19
C CYS A 49 -12.86 8.41 7.92
N ARG A 50 -12.90 8.23 9.23
CA ARG A 50 -11.71 8.05 10.07
C ARG A 50 -11.79 6.73 10.81
N PHE A 51 -10.69 5.98 10.73
CA PHE A 51 -10.53 4.72 11.44
C PHE A 51 -9.32 4.84 12.39
N ASP A 52 -9.56 4.74 13.67
CA ASP A 52 -8.53 4.75 14.70
C ASP A 52 -8.55 3.45 15.50
N ASN A 53 -7.41 2.77 15.57
CA ASN A 53 -7.26 1.48 16.26
C ASN A 53 -8.32 0.45 15.83
N CYS A 54 -8.65 0.40 14.54
CA CYS A 54 -9.63 -0.53 13.98
C CYS A 54 -8.96 -1.77 13.39
N ARG A 55 -9.71 -2.86 13.35
CA ARG A 55 -9.28 -4.10 12.71
C ARG A 55 -10.13 -4.38 11.48
N PHE A 56 -9.46 -4.63 10.36
CA PHE A 56 -10.05 -5.07 9.10
C PHE A 56 -9.61 -6.50 8.79
N GLY A 57 -10.47 -7.28 8.16
CA GLY A 57 -10.12 -8.63 7.75
C GLY A 57 -11.16 -9.26 6.86
N GLY A 58 -10.83 -10.44 6.30
CA GLY A 58 -11.66 -11.14 5.35
C GLY A 58 -11.41 -10.73 3.91
N VAL A 59 -12.45 -10.71 3.09
CA VAL A 59 -12.38 -10.41 1.66
C VAL A 59 -13.16 -9.14 1.33
N MET A 60 -12.53 -8.22 0.63
CA MET A 60 -13.15 -7.01 0.09
C MET A 60 -13.07 -7.06 -1.44
N ARG A 61 -14.19 -6.88 -2.14
CA ARG A 61 -14.25 -6.83 -3.61
C ARG A 61 -14.93 -5.56 -4.09
N GLY A 62 -14.25 -4.81 -4.96
CA GLY A 62 -14.79 -3.58 -5.53
C GLY A 62 -15.06 -2.49 -4.49
N VAL A 63 -14.44 -2.57 -3.30
CA VAL A 63 -14.58 -1.55 -2.24
C VAL A 63 -13.85 -0.27 -2.64
N THR A 64 -14.48 0.86 -2.39
CA THR A 64 -13.89 2.19 -2.62
C THR A 64 -13.67 2.91 -1.32
N ILE A 65 -12.45 3.46 -1.11
CA ILE A 65 -12.10 4.26 0.06
C ILE A 65 -11.65 5.64 -0.45
N TYR A 66 -12.36 6.68 -0.07
CA TYR A 66 -12.09 8.04 -0.54
C TYR A 66 -12.00 9.03 0.62
N GLU A 67 -11.07 9.99 0.53
CA GLU A 67 -10.86 11.07 1.53
C GLU A 67 -10.81 10.57 2.99
N SER A 68 -10.25 9.38 3.22
CA SER A 68 -10.31 8.70 4.52
C SER A 68 -8.94 8.53 5.18
N GLU A 69 -8.94 8.45 6.50
CA GLU A 69 -7.74 8.28 7.32
C GLU A 69 -7.83 6.96 8.13
N LEU A 70 -6.75 6.18 8.08
CA LEU A 70 -6.59 4.96 8.88
C LEU A 70 -5.36 5.12 9.76
N SER A 71 -5.53 5.16 11.07
CA SER A 71 -4.44 5.25 12.04
C SER A 71 -4.45 4.09 13.03
N VAL A 72 -3.27 3.53 13.30
CA VAL A 72 -3.08 2.41 14.26
C VAL A 72 -3.95 1.19 13.91
N CYS A 73 -4.33 1.02 12.66
CA CYS A 73 -5.22 -0.05 12.22
C CYS A 73 -4.50 -1.36 11.92
N ASP A 74 -5.19 -2.49 12.11
CA ASP A 74 -4.71 -3.82 11.72
C ASP A 74 -5.48 -4.28 10.46
N LEU A 75 -4.77 -4.31 9.32
CA LEU A 75 -5.26 -4.81 8.03
C LEU A 75 -4.48 -6.09 7.63
N ALA A 76 -3.85 -6.78 8.57
CA ALA A 76 -3.04 -7.95 8.26
C ALA A 76 -3.90 -9.06 7.65
N ASN A 77 -3.37 -9.64 6.56
CA ASN A 77 -4.01 -10.70 5.78
C ASN A 77 -5.39 -10.33 5.18
N LEU A 78 -5.73 -9.04 5.11
CA LEU A 78 -6.90 -8.58 4.37
C LEU A 78 -6.72 -8.90 2.88
N LEU A 79 -7.76 -9.46 2.25
CA LEU A 79 -7.79 -9.73 0.83
C LEU A 79 -8.66 -8.67 0.14
N ALA A 80 -8.05 -7.75 -0.58
CA ALA A 80 -8.71 -6.69 -1.32
C ALA A 80 -8.48 -6.91 -2.83
N ASP A 81 -9.55 -7.21 -3.55
CA ASP A 81 -9.53 -7.46 -4.99
C ASP A 81 -10.36 -6.41 -5.74
N GLU A 82 -9.79 -5.84 -6.80
CA GLU A 82 -10.41 -4.76 -7.58
C GLU A 82 -10.84 -3.54 -6.75
N CYS A 83 -10.26 -3.36 -5.56
CA CYS A 83 -10.56 -2.24 -4.66
C CYS A 83 -9.83 -0.96 -5.08
N SER A 84 -10.39 0.19 -4.71
CA SER A 84 -9.76 1.48 -4.96
C SER A 84 -9.63 2.31 -3.70
N MET A 85 -8.49 3.03 -3.61
CA MET A 85 -8.22 3.98 -2.54
C MET A 85 -7.77 5.30 -3.15
N ALA A 86 -8.40 6.41 -2.75
CA ALA A 86 -8.01 7.72 -3.26
C ALA A 86 -8.07 8.80 -2.18
N GLU A 87 -7.06 9.69 -2.21
CA GLU A 87 -6.94 10.83 -1.28
C GLU A 87 -6.96 10.38 0.19
N CYS A 88 -6.24 9.29 0.50
CA CYS A 88 -6.22 8.66 1.82
C CYS A 88 -4.84 8.71 2.48
N ALA A 89 -4.84 8.61 3.81
CA ALA A 89 -3.63 8.36 4.58
C ALA A 89 -3.77 7.11 5.45
N ILE A 90 -2.71 6.31 5.47
CA ILE A 90 -2.57 5.17 6.38
C ILE A 90 -1.32 5.40 7.22
N SER A 91 -1.47 5.46 8.53
CA SER A 91 -0.34 5.73 9.43
C SER A 91 -0.24 4.71 10.55
N THR A 92 1.00 4.39 10.96
CA THR A 92 1.31 3.57 12.14
C THR A 92 0.50 2.26 12.20
N SER A 93 0.18 1.70 11.04
CA SER A 93 -0.75 0.58 10.87
C SER A 93 -0.02 -0.70 10.49
N ARG A 94 -0.69 -1.83 10.58
CA ARG A 94 -0.17 -3.13 10.22
C ARG A 94 -0.90 -3.69 9.00
N LEU A 95 -0.15 -3.90 7.91
CA LEU A 95 -0.63 -4.47 6.66
C LEU A 95 0.07 -5.79 6.31
N THR A 96 0.77 -6.41 7.26
CA THR A 96 1.53 -7.65 7.03
C THR A 96 0.69 -8.70 6.28
N GLY A 97 1.15 -9.15 5.12
CA GLY A 97 0.47 -10.17 4.31
C GLY A 97 -0.84 -9.69 3.67
N MET A 98 -1.18 -8.40 3.72
CA MET A 98 -2.34 -7.87 3.00
C MET A 98 -2.17 -8.09 1.50
N SER A 99 -3.23 -8.50 0.82
CA SER A 99 -3.30 -8.59 -0.62
C SER A 99 -4.22 -7.52 -1.18
N TRP A 100 -3.65 -6.59 -1.96
CA TRP A 100 -4.41 -5.57 -2.70
C TRP A 100 -4.13 -5.75 -4.18
N THR A 101 -4.94 -6.57 -4.83
CA THR A 101 -4.69 -7.01 -6.20
C THR A 101 -5.65 -6.39 -7.20
N ALA A 102 -5.16 -6.18 -8.42
CA ALA A 102 -5.92 -5.62 -9.54
C ALA A 102 -6.62 -4.27 -9.23
N GLY A 103 -6.23 -3.63 -8.13
CA GLY A 103 -6.85 -2.41 -7.62
C GLY A 103 -6.13 -1.12 -8.02
N SER A 104 -6.52 -0.02 -7.40
CA SER A 104 -5.88 1.26 -7.64
C SER A 104 -5.71 2.09 -6.37
N TRP A 105 -4.55 2.76 -6.25
CA TRP A 105 -4.29 3.79 -5.25
C TRP A 105 -3.95 5.10 -5.95
N ARG A 106 -4.59 6.17 -5.55
CA ARG A 106 -4.37 7.52 -6.10
C ARG A 106 -4.30 8.55 -4.98
N ASP A 107 -3.22 9.34 -4.96
CA ASP A 107 -2.99 10.38 -3.93
C ASP A 107 -3.03 9.79 -2.51
N VAL A 108 -2.25 8.72 -2.26
CA VAL A 108 -2.22 7.99 -0.99
C VAL A 108 -0.87 8.15 -0.30
N LEU A 109 -0.90 8.40 1.01
CA LEU A 109 0.26 8.39 1.89
C LEU A 109 0.22 7.17 2.82
N LEU A 110 1.27 6.35 2.77
CA LEU A 110 1.57 5.36 3.81
C LEU A 110 2.74 5.87 4.66
N GLU A 111 2.56 5.94 5.97
CA GLU A 111 3.61 6.42 6.87
C GLU A 111 3.78 5.56 8.11
N GLY A 112 5.03 5.19 8.43
CA GLY A 112 5.37 4.43 9.63
C GLY A 112 4.67 3.07 9.73
N THR A 113 4.39 2.44 8.60
CA THR A 113 3.49 1.29 8.49
C THR A 113 4.29 0.01 8.27
N ARG A 114 3.85 -1.06 8.93
CA ARG A 114 4.39 -2.39 8.71
C ARG A 114 3.60 -3.10 7.61
N ALA A 115 4.21 -3.21 6.42
CA ALA A 115 3.62 -3.77 5.21
C ALA A 115 4.52 -4.87 4.60
N ASP A 116 5.19 -5.66 5.46
CA ASP A 116 5.95 -6.82 5.04
C ASP A 116 5.03 -7.88 4.43
N LEU A 117 5.52 -8.61 3.41
CA LEU A 117 4.76 -9.63 2.70
C LEU A 117 3.46 -9.12 2.03
N THR A 118 3.27 -7.82 1.91
CA THR A 118 2.10 -7.24 1.24
C THR A 118 2.17 -7.46 -0.26
N SER A 119 1.06 -7.80 -0.89
CA SER A 119 0.95 -7.92 -2.34
C SER A 119 0.16 -6.75 -2.94
N PHE A 120 0.75 -6.07 -3.94
CA PHE A 120 0.11 -5.04 -4.76
C PHE A 120 -0.01 -5.48 -6.23
N ARG A 121 0.00 -6.79 -6.49
CA ARG A 121 0.09 -7.32 -7.85
C ARG A 121 -0.98 -6.76 -8.78
N TYR A 122 -0.55 -6.38 -9.99
CA TYR A 122 -1.40 -5.89 -11.08
C TYR A 122 -2.20 -4.62 -10.75
N SER A 123 -1.81 -3.91 -9.69
CA SER A 123 -2.46 -2.67 -9.26
C SER A 123 -1.88 -1.44 -9.94
N LYS A 124 -2.60 -0.32 -9.85
CA LYS A 124 -2.19 0.98 -10.36
C LYS A 124 -1.91 1.93 -9.20
N LEU A 125 -0.65 2.34 -9.04
CA LEU A 125 -0.25 3.29 -8.00
C LEU A 125 0.08 4.65 -8.65
N ARG A 126 -0.71 5.68 -8.29
CA ARG A 126 -0.55 7.04 -8.84
C ARG A 126 -0.44 8.06 -7.72
N THR A 127 0.65 8.83 -7.69
CA THR A 127 0.91 9.84 -6.65
C THR A 127 0.87 9.20 -5.26
N VAL A 128 1.61 8.10 -5.07
CA VAL A 128 1.67 7.38 -3.79
C VAL A 128 3.03 7.62 -3.15
N VAL A 129 3.01 7.90 -1.85
CA VAL A 129 4.23 7.98 -1.04
C VAL A 129 4.19 6.90 0.03
N PHE A 130 5.23 6.08 0.05
CA PHE A 130 5.56 5.18 1.14
C PHE A 130 6.68 5.83 1.94
N ARG A 131 6.43 6.14 3.21
CA ARG A 131 7.41 6.79 4.09
C ARG A 131 7.63 5.99 5.35
N ALA A 132 8.89 5.71 5.67
CA ALA A 132 9.29 4.96 6.87
C ALA A 132 8.54 3.63 7.02
N CYS A 133 8.29 2.93 5.89
CA CYS A 133 7.55 1.67 5.85
C CYS A 133 8.48 0.45 5.84
N ASP A 134 8.04 -0.61 6.51
CA ASP A 134 8.62 -1.93 6.36
C ASP A 134 7.88 -2.68 5.24
N LEU A 135 8.52 -2.76 4.06
CA LEU A 135 8.01 -3.39 2.84
C LEU A 135 8.83 -4.64 2.47
N ARG A 136 9.44 -5.30 3.45
CA ARG A 136 10.22 -6.50 3.19
C ARG A 136 9.38 -7.58 2.54
N GLN A 137 9.92 -8.14 1.45
CA GLN A 137 9.25 -9.18 0.66
C GLN A 137 7.87 -8.73 0.11
N ALA A 138 7.63 -7.42 -0.03
CA ALA A 138 6.45 -6.92 -0.68
C ALA A 138 6.46 -7.27 -2.18
N ASP A 139 5.30 -7.61 -2.72
CA ASP A 139 5.16 -8.02 -4.12
C ASP A 139 4.48 -6.94 -4.95
N PHE A 140 5.27 -6.31 -5.82
CA PHE A 140 4.82 -5.31 -6.78
C PHE A 140 4.78 -5.87 -8.21
N GLU A 141 4.64 -7.18 -8.40
CA GLU A 141 4.59 -7.77 -9.74
C GLU A 141 3.49 -7.16 -10.60
N GLY A 142 3.85 -6.72 -11.80
CA GLY A 142 2.90 -6.15 -12.77
C GLY A 142 2.28 -4.81 -12.36
N VAL A 143 2.80 -4.14 -11.32
CA VAL A 143 2.29 -2.84 -10.87
C VAL A 143 2.62 -1.74 -11.88
N GLU A 144 1.64 -0.89 -12.14
CA GLU A 144 1.82 0.36 -12.89
C GLU A 144 2.14 1.52 -11.95
N PHE A 145 3.39 1.98 -11.94
CA PHE A 145 3.82 3.14 -11.14
C PHE A 145 3.69 4.45 -11.89
N ARG A 146 3.14 5.49 -11.23
CA ARG A 146 3.14 6.86 -11.72
C ARG A 146 3.30 7.86 -10.57
N ASN A 147 4.41 8.60 -10.54
CA ASN A 147 4.74 9.54 -9.45
C ASN A 147 4.73 8.85 -8.08
N VAL A 148 5.44 7.73 -7.94
CA VAL A 148 5.53 6.98 -6.70
C VAL A 148 6.89 7.19 -6.06
N VAL A 149 6.89 7.41 -4.76
CA VAL A 149 8.10 7.66 -3.98
C VAL A 149 8.13 6.71 -2.78
N PHE A 150 9.28 6.08 -2.60
CA PHE A 150 9.65 5.34 -1.40
C PHE A 150 10.70 6.15 -0.64
N GLU A 151 10.42 6.56 0.59
CA GLU A 151 11.28 7.35 1.47
C GLU A 151 11.54 6.59 2.76
N HIS A 152 12.81 6.38 3.12
CA HIS A 152 13.21 5.70 4.36
C HIS A 152 12.57 4.31 4.54
N CYS A 153 12.35 3.57 3.45
CA CYS A 153 11.67 2.28 3.45
C CYS A 153 12.66 1.10 3.45
N ASN A 154 12.26 0.01 4.09
CA ASN A 154 12.95 -1.27 3.94
C ASN A 154 12.23 -2.13 2.91
N LEU A 155 12.85 -2.33 1.73
CA LEU A 155 12.33 -3.11 0.62
C LEU A 155 13.12 -4.43 0.41
N THR A 156 13.87 -4.88 1.41
CA THR A 156 14.67 -6.13 1.30
C THR A 156 13.81 -7.28 0.79
N GLY A 157 14.24 -7.92 -0.30
CA GLY A 157 13.55 -9.04 -0.91
C GLY A 157 12.24 -8.67 -1.63
N ALA A 158 11.95 -7.39 -1.83
CA ALA A 158 10.75 -6.99 -2.57
C ALA A 158 10.87 -7.36 -4.06
N ARG A 159 9.72 -7.64 -4.68
CA ARG A 159 9.63 -8.06 -6.09
C ARG A 159 9.07 -6.94 -6.96
N PHE A 160 9.75 -6.69 -8.09
CA PHE A 160 9.33 -5.72 -9.10
C PHE A 160 9.25 -6.34 -10.51
N THR A 161 9.01 -7.63 -10.61
CA THR A 161 8.91 -8.34 -11.88
C THR A 161 7.74 -7.82 -12.71
N GLY A 162 7.96 -7.58 -14.00
CA GLY A 162 6.90 -7.14 -14.91
C GLY A 162 6.34 -5.75 -14.65
N THR A 163 6.94 -4.99 -13.73
CA THR A 163 6.58 -3.57 -13.54
C THR A 163 7.04 -2.75 -14.73
N ALA A 164 6.26 -1.76 -15.07
CA ALA A 164 6.63 -0.76 -16.07
C ALA A 164 6.53 0.62 -15.44
N PRO A 165 7.59 1.15 -14.81
CA PRO A 165 7.58 2.50 -14.30
C PRO A 165 7.42 3.48 -15.46
N ARG A 166 6.26 4.09 -15.57
CA ARG A 166 5.96 4.98 -16.69
C ARG A 166 6.42 6.40 -16.43
N HIS A 167 6.41 6.88 -15.16
CA HIS A 167 6.85 8.23 -14.80
C HIS A 167 7.21 8.30 -13.31
N ASN A 168 8.43 8.81 -13.01
CA ASN A 168 8.87 9.22 -11.68
C ASN A 168 8.68 8.17 -10.57
N LEU A 169 9.31 7.01 -10.69
CA LEU A 169 9.53 6.10 -9.57
C LEU A 169 10.84 6.50 -8.88
N ARG A 170 10.80 6.78 -7.59
CA ARG A 170 11.97 7.24 -6.82
C ARG A 170 12.11 6.46 -5.53
N PHE A 171 13.36 6.16 -5.18
CA PHE A 171 13.78 5.59 -3.91
C PHE A 171 14.77 6.54 -3.25
N THR A 172 14.52 6.91 -1.99
CA THR A 172 15.34 7.82 -1.20
C THR A 172 15.57 7.24 0.19
N ASP A 173 16.83 7.06 0.60
CA ASP A 173 17.22 6.47 1.88
C ASP A 173 16.55 5.10 2.14
N CYS A 174 16.52 4.24 1.13
CA CYS A 174 15.87 2.94 1.18
C CYS A 174 16.86 1.78 1.29
N THR A 175 16.46 0.70 1.96
CA THR A 175 17.16 -0.58 1.89
C THR A 175 16.64 -1.39 0.72
N LEU A 176 17.50 -1.62 -0.30
CA LEU A 176 17.15 -2.29 -1.55
C LEU A 176 17.91 -3.62 -1.75
N ALA A 177 18.18 -4.34 -0.66
CA ALA A 177 18.87 -5.62 -0.71
C ALA A 177 17.95 -6.71 -1.29
N ASP A 178 18.52 -7.64 -2.05
CA ASP A 178 17.86 -8.85 -2.57
C ASP A 178 16.57 -8.57 -3.38
N ILE A 179 16.50 -7.43 -4.05
CA ILE A 179 15.38 -7.11 -4.95
C ILE A 179 15.28 -8.15 -6.07
N ASP A 180 14.06 -8.67 -6.30
CA ASP A 180 13.75 -9.54 -7.43
C ASP A 180 13.15 -8.72 -8.58
N GLY A 181 13.57 -9.01 -9.82
CA GLY A 181 13.08 -8.32 -11.01
C GLY A 181 13.59 -6.88 -11.14
N VAL A 182 14.87 -6.63 -10.87
CA VAL A 182 15.48 -5.27 -10.96
C VAL A 182 15.29 -4.66 -12.35
N ALA A 183 15.17 -5.46 -13.41
CA ALA A 183 14.84 -4.96 -14.75
C ALA A 183 13.53 -4.15 -14.80
N GLY A 184 12.58 -4.45 -13.89
CA GLY A 184 11.34 -3.69 -13.72
C GLY A 184 11.53 -2.28 -13.14
N LEU A 185 12.71 -1.98 -12.58
CA LEU A 185 13.06 -0.65 -12.07
C LEU A 185 13.66 0.28 -13.15
N ARG A 186 13.64 -0.13 -14.42
CA ARG A 186 14.20 0.68 -15.51
C ARG A 186 13.58 2.08 -15.55
N GLY A 187 14.43 3.11 -15.48
CA GLY A 187 14.01 4.51 -15.44
C GLY A 187 13.64 5.05 -14.06
N ALA A 188 13.73 4.23 -13.02
CA ALA A 188 13.62 4.71 -11.64
C ALA A 188 14.84 5.55 -11.25
N THR A 189 14.63 6.45 -10.29
CA THR A 189 15.72 7.20 -9.62
C THR A 189 16.00 6.56 -8.27
N VAL A 190 17.27 6.25 -8.02
CA VAL A 190 17.72 5.67 -6.75
C VAL A 190 18.84 6.56 -6.20
N ASP A 191 18.82 6.87 -4.92
CA ASP A 191 19.89 7.63 -4.28
C ASP A 191 21.20 6.82 -4.24
N GLY A 192 22.35 7.50 -4.34
CA GLY A 192 23.64 6.83 -4.50
C GLY A 192 24.02 5.90 -3.36
N GLY A 193 23.58 6.18 -2.12
CA GLY A 193 23.77 5.31 -0.96
C GLY A 193 23.00 3.98 -1.07
N ASP A 194 21.82 4.02 -1.63
CA ASP A 194 20.91 2.87 -1.76
C ASP A 194 21.36 1.90 -2.86
N LEU A 195 22.14 2.39 -3.83
CA LEU A 195 22.64 1.61 -4.97
C LEU A 195 23.47 0.39 -4.54
N LEU A 196 24.21 0.50 -3.43
CA LEU A 196 25.02 -0.63 -2.94
C LEU A 196 24.15 -1.85 -2.59
N GLY A 197 22.95 -1.63 -2.06
CA GLY A 197 21.98 -2.69 -1.81
C GLY A 197 21.50 -3.40 -3.08
N LEU A 198 21.41 -2.68 -4.19
CA LEU A 198 20.99 -3.25 -5.48
C LEU A 198 22.09 -3.99 -6.23
N ALA A 199 23.36 -3.81 -5.89
CA ALA A 199 24.50 -4.31 -6.68
C ALA A 199 24.42 -5.83 -6.91
N ALA A 200 24.13 -6.61 -5.88
CA ALA A 200 24.01 -8.06 -5.98
C ALA A 200 22.81 -8.47 -6.87
N SER A 201 21.69 -7.77 -6.75
CA SER A 201 20.48 -8.01 -7.57
C SER A 201 20.72 -7.66 -9.04
N LEU A 202 21.41 -6.56 -9.32
CA LEU A 202 21.82 -6.16 -10.68
C LEU A 202 22.79 -7.17 -11.30
N ALA A 203 23.76 -7.65 -10.53
CA ALA A 203 24.71 -8.68 -10.99
C ALA A 203 23.96 -9.97 -11.35
N ARG A 204 23.04 -10.42 -10.51
CA ARG A 204 22.22 -11.59 -10.74
C ARG A 204 21.36 -11.46 -12.01
N ASP A 205 20.66 -10.34 -12.19
CA ASP A 205 19.85 -10.09 -13.40
C ASP A 205 20.68 -10.01 -14.66
N ALA A 206 21.95 -9.55 -14.56
CA ALA A 206 22.91 -9.53 -15.67
C ALA A 206 23.60 -10.90 -15.90
N GLY A 207 23.29 -11.93 -15.12
CA GLY A 207 23.96 -13.26 -15.21
C GLY A 207 25.38 -13.27 -14.68
N ILE A 208 25.79 -12.29 -13.87
CA ILE A 208 27.13 -12.19 -13.28
C ILE A 208 27.18 -13.02 -12.01
N ILE A 209 28.17 -13.93 -11.92
CA ILE A 209 28.44 -14.72 -10.73
C ILE A 209 29.38 -13.94 -9.82
N VAL A 210 28.91 -13.56 -8.64
CA VAL A 210 29.73 -12.88 -7.61
C VAL A 210 30.28 -13.93 -6.67
N GLN A 211 31.61 -13.97 -6.48
CA GLN A 211 32.29 -14.85 -5.51
C GLN A 211 32.83 -13.96 -4.38
N TRP A 212 32.52 -14.30 -3.15
CA TRP A 212 32.97 -13.58 -1.94
C TRP A 212 34.16 -14.29 -1.28
#